data_85df1940d11ada828d80c6d51caebbf8
#
_entry.id   85df1940d11ada828d80c6d51caebbf8
#
_cell.length_a   1.000
_cell.length_b   1.000
_cell.length_c   1.000
_cell.angle_alpha   90.00
_cell.angle_beta   90.00
_cell.angle_gamma   90.00
#
_symmetry.space_group_name_H-M   'P 1'
#
loop_
_entity.id
_entity.type
_entity.pdbx_description
1 polymer ?
#
loop_
_entity_poly.entity_id
_entity_poly.type
_entity_poly.pdbx_seq_one_letter_code
_entity_poly.pdbx_strand_id
1 'polypeptide(L)'
;MTVLSAIVLLGVIIFVHEMGHFLSAKLVGVRVLKFSLGFGPKIVSRKYGETEYLISSIPFGGYVKMFGEEPGEKLSDEEKPIAYTYQPVWKRFIIVFSGPLFNLIFAIILFFCVFIYGLPVLLPEVGEVLTKSPAEEAGVMKGDTIVSIDSSRINQWDEMTKIIHNNPGRKLDFKVKRKGEIISFLIVPEKKMVKDIFGQGKEIGLIGIKPSGNTFMRKSSIQGAAADSIRRTWEISVLTVVSIIKLIQRVIPMDTIGGPILIVQMAGEQASQGVLNFFLFMAIININLGVLNLLPIPVLDGGHMLFLGIEAVRR
;
A
#
# COMPACT_ATOMS: atom_id res chain seq x y z
N MET A 1 12.18 -18.59 9.73
CA MET A 1 11.44 -17.33 9.88
C MET A 1 10.86 -16.82 8.55
N THR A 2 11.67 -16.68 7.48
CA THR A 2 11.23 -16.09 6.19
C THR A 2 9.99 -16.75 5.57
N VAL A 3 9.96 -18.08 5.49
CA VAL A 3 8.81 -18.82 4.91
C VAL A 3 7.54 -18.64 5.76
N LEU A 4 7.66 -18.69 7.07
CA LEU A 4 6.52 -18.49 7.98
C LEU A 4 5.96 -17.07 7.85
N SER A 5 6.81 -16.05 7.81
CA SER A 5 6.38 -14.65 7.62
C SER A 5 5.66 -14.46 6.28
N ALA A 6 6.13 -15.11 5.21
CA ALA A 6 5.47 -15.06 3.92
C ALA A 6 4.11 -15.79 3.92
N ILE A 7 4.01 -16.94 4.58
CA ILE A 7 2.72 -17.66 4.72
C ILE A 7 1.72 -16.80 5.50
N VAL A 8 2.15 -16.18 6.60
CA VAL A 8 1.28 -15.28 7.39
C VAL A 8 0.87 -14.07 6.56
N LEU A 9 1.83 -13.42 5.87
CA LEU A 9 1.55 -12.26 5.01
C LEU A 9 0.49 -12.60 3.96
N LEU A 10 0.78 -13.59 3.11
CA LEU A 10 -0.09 -13.95 1.98
C LEU A 10 -1.41 -14.54 2.47
N GLY A 11 -1.36 -15.39 3.51
CA GLY A 11 -2.57 -15.97 4.09
C GLY A 11 -3.54 -14.92 4.61
N VAL A 12 -3.05 -13.90 5.33
CA VAL A 12 -3.88 -12.80 5.85
C VAL A 12 -4.45 -11.96 4.71
N ILE A 13 -3.62 -11.57 3.73
CA ILE A 13 -4.05 -10.74 2.61
C ILE A 13 -5.13 -11.45 1.78
N ILE A 14 -4.92 -12.72 1.47
CA ILE A 14 -5.87 -13.52 0.70
C ILE A 14 -7.14 -13.76 1.51
N PHE A 15 -7.01 -14.08 2.81
CA PHE A 15 -8.18 -14.23 3.68
C PHE A 15 -9.07 -12.99 3.67
N VAL A 16 -8.48 -11.80 3.79
CA VAL A 16 -9.22 -10.53 3.77
C VAL A 16 -9.91 -10.33 2.43
N HIS A 17 -9.24 -10.62 1.33
CA HIS A 17 -9.78 -10.55 -0.02
C HIS A 17 -11.01 -11.46 -0.19
N GLU A 18 -10.85 -12.75 0.10
CA GLU A 18 -11.93 -13.74 0.00
C GLU A 18 -13.08 -13.44 0.97
N MET A 19 -12.76 -12.89 2.14
CA MET A 19 -13.78 -12.44 3.11
C MET A 19 -14.66 -11.33 2.53
N GLY A 20 -14.10 -10.44 1.71
CA GLY A 20 -14.87 -9.43 0.98
C GLY A 20 -15.94 -10.05 0.10
N HIS A 21 -15.58 -10.99 -0.76
CA HIS A 21 -16.52 -11.73 -1.61
C HIS A 21 -17.54 -12.51 -0.80
N PHE A 22 -17.08 -13.22 0.23
CA PHE A 22 -17.91 -14.04 1.09
C PHE A 22 -19.00 -13.24 1.81
N LEU A 23 -18.61 -12.15 2.49
CA LEU A 23 -19.57 -11.35 3.25
C LEU A 23 -20.57 -10.65 2.33
N SER A 24 -20.11 -10.14 1.21
CA SER A 24 -20.96 -9.47 0.23
C SER A 24 -21.94 -10.44 -0.43
N ALA A 25 -21.49 -11.66 -0.78
CA ALA A 25 -22.39 -12.70 -1.30
C ALA A 25 -23.52 -13.00 -0.33
N LYS A 26 -23.19 -13.20 0.95
CA LYS A 26 -24.21 -13.45 1.99
C LYS A 26 -25.14 -12.25 2.21
N LEU A 27 -24.61 -11.03 2.21
CA LEU A 27 -25.41 -9.81 2.39
C LEU A 27 -26.42 -9.60 1.27
N VAL A 28 -26.09 -9.95 0.04
CA VAL A 28 -27.02 -9.79 -1.10
C VAL A 28 -27.92 -11.03 -1.33
N GLY A 29 -27.82 -12.07 -0.46
CA GLY A 29 -28.68 -13.25 -0.48
C GLY A 29 -28.19 -14.39 -1.37
N VAL A 30 -26.90 -14.40 -1.77
CA VAL A 30 -26.29 -15.51 -2.52
C VAL A 30 -25.80 -16.57 -1.55
N ARG A 31 -26.17 -17.83 -1.79
CA ARG A 31 -25.69 -18.98 -1.01
C ARG A 31 -24.21 -19.23 -1.30
N VAL A 32 -23.40 -19.30 -0.24
CA VAL A 32 -21.98 -19.66 -0.34
C VAL A 32 -21.79 -21.11 0.09
N LEU A 33 -21.29 -21.94 -0.83
CA LEU A 33 -21.07 -23.36 -0.61
C LEU A 33 -19.76 -23.63 0.12
N LYS A 34 -18.66 -22.96 -0.31
CA LYS A 34 -17.33 -23.15 0.27
C LYS A 34 -16.62 -21.84 0.45
N PHE A 35 -15.89 -21.73 1.55
CA PHE A 35 -14.91 -20.68 1.83
C PHE A 35 -13.59 -21.36 2.15
N SER A 36 -12.60 -21.21 1.27
CA SER A 36 -11.31 -21.90 1.42
C SER A 36 -10.14 -20.94 1.55
N LEU A 37 -9.29 -21.20 2.54
CA LEU A 37 -7.93 -20.69 2.60
C LEU A 37 -6.99 -21.72 2.00
N GLY A 38 -6.34 -21.34 0.90
CA GLY A 38 -5.49 -22.22 0.12
C GLY A 38 -6.22 -23.00 -0.98
N PHE A 39 -5.43 -23.64 -1.82
CA PHE A 39 -5.87 -24.52 -2.90
C PHE A 39 -5.46 -25.97 -2.64
N GLY A 40 -6.00 -26.91 -3.44
CA GLY A 40 -5.65 -28.32 -3.43
C GLY A 40 -6.40 -29.14 -2.37
N PRO A 41 -5.83 -30.29 -1.93
CA PRO A 41 -6.47 -31.16 -0.97
C PRO A 41 -6.77 -30.47 0.36
N LYS A 42 -7.94 -30.73 0.91
CA LYS A 42 -8.36 -30.21 2.20
C LYS A 42 -7.59 -30.86 3.35
N ILE A 43 -7.01 -30.04 4.23
CA ILE A 43 -6.37 -30.49 5.47
C ILE A 43 -7.41 -30.54 6.58
N VAL A 44 -8.17 -29.44 6.74
CA VAL A 44 -9.23 -29.31 7.75
C VAL A 44 -10.46 -28.73 7.09
N SER A 45 -11.62 -29.26 7.42
CA SER A 45 -12.89 -28.68 7.01
C SER A 45 -13.92 -28.74 8.12
N ARG A 46 -14.75 -27.70 8.20
CA ARG A 46 -15.91 -27.66 9.10
C ARG A 46 -17.08 -27.02 8.40
N LYS A 47 -18.22 -27.70 8.38
CA LYS A 47 -19.46 -27.13 7.88
C LYS A 47 -20.17 -26.35 8.99
N TYR A 48 -20.53 -25.11 8.68
CA TYR A 48 -21.36 -24.28 9.56
C TYR A 48 -22.47 -23.63 8.74
N GLY A 49 -23.71 -23.95 9.07
CA GLY A 49 -24.86 -23.59 8.24
C GLY A 49 -24.76 -24.21 6.85
N GLU A 50 -24.86 -23.40 5.82
CA GLU A 50 -24.80 -23.81 4.40
C GLU A 50 -23.38 -23.81 3.83
N THR A 51 -22.40 -23.26 4.55
CA THR A 51 -21.03 -23.06 4.08
C THR A 51 -20.06 -24.10 4.68
N GLU A 52 -19.25 -24.72 3.86
CA GLU A 52 -18.09 -25.51 4.27
C GLU A 52 -16.85 -24.60 4.31
N TYR A 53 -16.27 -24.42 5.50
CA TYR A 53 -15.02 -23.69 5.72
C TYR A 53 -13.85 -24.63 5.63
N LEU A 54 -12.85 -24.28 4.83
CA LEU A 54 -11.74 -25.17 4.46
C LEU A 54 -10.39 -24.49 4.71
N ILE A 55 -9.42 -25.30 5.14
CA ILE A 55 -7.99 -24.97 5.05
C ILE A 55 -7.38 -26.04 4.13
N SER A 56 -6.78 -25.58 3.03
CA SER A 56 -6.20 -26.45 2.01
C SER A 56 -4.68 -26.46 2.08
N SER A 57 -4.05 -27.45 1.45
CA SER A 57 -2.62 -27.75 1.62
C SER A 57 -1.67 -26.74 0.97
N ILE A 58 -2.12 -25.97 -0.01
CA ILE A 58 -1.32 -24.97 -0.72
C ILE A 58 -1.73 -23.57 -0.24
N PRO A 59 -0.96 -22.92 0.64
CA PRO A 59 -1.37 -21.67 1.30
C PRO A 59 -1.25 -20.41 0.42
N PHE A 60 -1.05 -20.57 -0.89
CA PHE A 60 -0.90 -19.48 -1.85
C PHE A 60 -2.19 -19.25 -2.63
N GLY A 61 -3.23 -18.77 -1.95
CA GLY A 61 -4.50 -18.49 -2.56
C GLY A 61 -5.69 -18.78 -1.65
N GLY A 62 -6.88 -18.63 -2.19
CA GLY A 62 -8.15 -18.92 -1.55
C GLY A 62 -9.25 -18.94 -2.59
N TYR A 63 -10.45 -19.31 -2.21
CA TYR A 63 -11.62 -19.17 -3.06
C TYR A 63 -12.92 -19.19 -2.26
N VAL A 64 -13.89 -18.48 -2.79
CA VAL A 64 -15.29 -18.54 -2.35
C VAL A 64 -16.10 -19.20 -3.45
N LYS A 65 -16.63 -20.41 -3.22
CA LYS A 65 -17.54 -21.07 -4.18
C LYS A 65 -18.96 -20.67 -3.88
N MET A 66 -19.58 -19.97 -4.82
CA MET A 66 -20.98 -19.56 -4.72
C MET A 66 -21.90 -20.59 -5.39
N PHE A 67 -23.13 -20.67 -4.92
CA PHE A 67 -24.13 -21.55 -5.51
C PHE A 67 -24.59 -20.96 -6.86
N GLY A 68 -24.72 -21.84 -7.88
CA GLY A 68 -25.12 -21.45 -9.22
C GLY A 68 -24.10 -20.53 -9.91
N GLU A 69 -22.80 -20.66 -9.62
CA GLU A 69 -21.73 -19.90 -10.26
C GLU A 69 -21.34 -20.50 -11.62
N GLU A 70 -21.51 -21.82 -11.78
CA GLU A 70 -21.11 -22.52 -13.01
C GLU A 70 -22.12 -22.26 -14.15
N PRO A 71 -21.64 -21.81 -15.35
CA PRO A 71 -22.53 -21.59 -16.47
C PRO A 71 -23.24 -22.87 -16.91
N GLY A 72 -24.56 -22.79 -17.08
CA GLY A 72 -25.37 -23.92 -17.58
C GLY A 72 -25.83 -24.89 -16.51
N GLU A 73 -25.59 -24.64 -15.23
CA GLU A 73 -26.16 -25.41 -14.13
C GLU A 73 -27.69 -25.30 -14.16
N LYS A 74 -28.36 -26.46 -14.22
CA LYS A 74 -29.85 -26.51 -14.21
C LYS A 74 -30.34 -26.38 -12.78
N LEU A 75 -30.91 -25.23 -12.48
CA LEU A 75 -31.45 -24.90 -11.16
C LEU A 75 -32.98 -24.90 -11.20
N SER A 76 -33.62 -25.38 -10.13
CA SER A 76 -35.05 -25.27 -9.93
C SER A 76 -35.46 -23.80 -9.74
N ASP A 77 -36.73 -23.47 -9.92
CA ASP A 77 -37.21 -22.10 -9.72
C ASP A 77 -37.07 -21.61 -8.27
N GLU A 78 -37.05 -22.53 -7.30
CA GLU A 78 -36.82 -22.23 -5.89
C GLU A 78 -35.35 -21.93 -5.58
N GLU A 79 -34.42 -22.43 -6.38
CA GLU A 79 -32.98 -22.24 -6.21
C GLU A 79 -32.43 -20.98 -6.91
N LYS A 80 -33.07 -20.53 -7.99
CA LYS A 80 -32.66 -19.34 -8.74
C LYS A 80 -32.48 -18.09 -7.87
N PRO A 81 -33.35 -17.76 -6.89
CA PRO A 81 -33.22 -16.55 -6.08
C PRO A 81 -31.92 -16.48 -5.23
N ILE A 82 -31.32 -17.64 -4.91
CA ILE A 82 -30.09 -17.73 -4.07
C ILE A 82 -28.85 -18.06 -4.89
N ALA A 83 -28.98 -18.23 -6.21
CA ALA A 83 -27.89 -18.56 -7.12
C ALA A 83 -27.22 -17.29 -7.66
N TYR A 84 -25.87 -17.30 -7.77
CA TYR A 84 -25.07 -16.17 -8.21
C TYR A 84 -25.43 -15.69 -9.62
N THR A 85 -25.48 -16.59 -10.60
CA THR A 85 -25.74 -16.22 -12.01
C THR A 85 -27.14 -15.64 -12.26
N TYR A 86 -28.10 -15.95 -11.41
CA TYR A 86 -29.47 -15.41 -11.49
C TYR A 86 -29.64 -14.10 -10.75
N GLN A 87 -28.62 -13.60 -10.03
CA GLN A 87 -28.71 -12.30 -9.39
C GLN A 87 -28.60 -11.17 -10.43
N PRO A 88 -29.25 -10.03 -10.17
CA PRO A 88 -29.07 -8.84 -11.01
C PRO A 88 -27.61 -8.39 -11.04
N VAL A 89 -27.22 -7.78 -12.15
CA VAL A 89 -25.81 -7.40 -12.42
C VAL A 89 -25.19 -6.60 -11.27
N TRP A 90 -25.94 -5.67 -10.67
CA TRP A 90 -25.42 -4.83 -9.60
C TRP A 90 -25.05 -5.64 -8.33
N LYS A 91 -25.79 -6.69 -7.99
CA LYS A 91 -25.47 -7.57 -6.86
C LYS A 91 -24.18 -8.35 -7.13
N ARG A 92 -24.06 -8.91 -8.35
CA ARG A 92 -22.85 -9.63 -8.77
C ARG A 92 -21.64 -8.70 -8.80
N PHE A 93 -21.82 -7.46 -9.26
CA PHE A 93 -20.78 -6.44 -9.25
C PHE A 93 -20.32 -6.13 -7.81
N ILE A 94 -21.23 -5.91 -6.86
CA ILE A 94 -20.89 -5.69 -5.46
C ILE A 94 -20.05 -6.85 -4.90
N ILE A 95 -20.48 -8.10 -5.18
CA ILE A 95 -19.74 -9.27 -4.70
C ILE A 95 -18.30 -9.24 -5.21
N VAL A 96 -18.11 -9.09 -6.52
CA VAL A 96 -16.78 -9.10 -7.14
C VAL A 96 -15.93 -7.91 -6.70
N PHE A 97 -16.50 -6.71 -6.62
CA PHE A 97 -15.79 -5.50 -6.19
C PHE A 97 -15.33 -5.56 -4.73
N SER A 98 -16.05 -6.31 -3.88
CA SER A 98 -15.79 -6.35 -2.45
C SER A 98 -14.46 -7.00 -2.07
N GLY A 99 -13.93 -7.95 -2.86
CA GLY A 99 -12.59 -8.51 -2.62
C GLY A 99 -11.51 -7.42 -2.61
N PRO A 100 -11.31 -6.72 -3.73
CA PRO A 100 -10.37 -5.58 -3.80
C PRO A 100 -10.65 -4.48 -2.78
N LEU A 101 -11.93 -4.16 -2.55
CA LEU A 101 -12.32 -3.14 -1.57
C LEU A 101 -11.88 -3.52 -0.14
N PHE A 102 -12.05 -4.76 0.27
CA PHE A 102 -11.64 -5.23 1.58
C PHE A 102 -10.12 -5.17 1.75
N ASN A 103 -9.36 -5.42 0.69
CA ASN A 103 -7.92 -5.21 0.72
C ASN A 103 -7.55 -3.75 1.00
N LEU A 104 -8.21 -2.80 0.33
CA LEU A 104 -7.97 -1.36 0.58
C LEU A 104 -8.38 -0.94 1.99
N ILE A 105 -9.53 -1.42 2.48
CA ILE A 105 -9.99 -1.15 3.86
C ILE A 105 -9.00 -1.73 4.87
N PHE A 106 -8.52 -2.95 4.67
CA PHE A 106 -7.55 -3.57 5.57
C PHE A 106 -6.22 -2.83 5.58
N ALA A 107 -5.76 -2.33 4.44
CA ALA A 107 -4.56 -1.49 4.39
C ALA A 107 -4.75 -0.20 5.21
N ILE A 108 -5.93 0.45 5.14
CA ILE A 108 -6.25 1.61 5.98
C ILE A 108 -6.17 1.23 7.46
N ILE A 109 -6.72 0.08 7.86
CA ILE A 109 -6.67 -0.39 9.26
C ILE A 109 -5.22 -0.63 9.70
N LEU A 110 -4.39 -1.28 8.87
CA LEU A 110 -2.98 -1.50 9.17
C LEU A 110 -2.22 -0.19 9.35
N PHE A 111 -2.36 0.77 8.43
CA PHE A 111 -1.75 2.10 8.56
C PHE A 111 -2.26 2.84 9.79
N PHE A 112 -3.56 2.78 10.08
CA PHE A 112 -4.13 3.39 11.27
C PHE A 112 -3.47 2.85 12.54
N CYS A 113 -3.36 1.53 12.68
CA CYS A 113 -2.67 0.90 13.81
C CYS A 113 -1.21 1.36 13.92
N VAL A 114 -0.50 1.40 12.78
CA VAL A 114 0.89 1.84 12.73
C VAL A 114 1.04 3.31 13.14
N PHE A 115 0.18 4.21 12.66
CA PHE A 115 0.25 5.64 12.98
C PHE A 115 -0.14 5.94 14.44
N ILE A 116 -1.04 5.18 15.03
CA ILE A 116 -1.37 5.28 16.47
C ILE A 116 -0.21 4.78 17.33
N TYR A 117 0.40 3.65 16.96
CA TYR A 117 1.56 3.12 17.68
C TYR A 117 2.74 4.10 17.59
N GLY A 118 2.93 4.69 16.44
CA GLY A 118 3.99 5.63 16.10
C GLY A 118 5.02 5.06 15.13
N LEU A 119 5.53 5.94 14.28
CA LEU A 119 6.61 5.63 13.34
C LEU A 119 7.91 6.27 13.82
N PRO A 120 9.04 5.56 13.77
CA PRO A 120 10.34 6.19 13.93
C PRO A 120 10.61 7.09 12.72
N VAL A 121 10.70 8.39 12.94
CA VAL A 121 11.02 9.39 11.92
C VAL A 121 12.32 10.07 12.24
N LEU A 122 13.11 10.40 11.21
CA LEU A 122 14.38 11.07 11.38
C LEU A 122 14.17 12.51 11.89
N LEU A 123 14.94 12.88 12.91
CA LEU A 123 15.05 14.26 13.35
C LEU A 123 15.65 15.14 12.24
N PRO A 124 15.25 16.41 12.10
CA PRO A 124 15.82 17.35 11.15
C PRO A 124 17.20 17.87 11.64
N GLU A 125 18.06 16.94 12.06
CA GLU A 125 19.39 17.19 12.61
C GLU A 125 20.46 16.81 11.58
N VAL A 126 21.39 17.72 11.37
CA VAL A 126 22.50 17.56 10.42
C VAL A 126 23.58 16.64 11.01
N GLY A 127 23.76 15.47 10.36
CA GLY A 127 24.82 14.50 10.73
C GLY A 127 26.13 14.78 10.01
N GLU A 128 26.04 15.19 8.75
CA GLU A 128 27.21 15.50 7.91
C GLU A 128 26.89 16.64 6.96
N VAL A 129 27.84 17.52 6.72
CA VAL A 129 27.78 18.55 5.68
C VAL A 129 28.81 18.20 4.62
N LEU A 130 28.36 18.17 3.37
CA LEU A 130 29.22 17.83 2.23
C LEU A 130 30.10 19.02 1.85
N THR A 131 31.37 18.75 1.50
CA THR A 131 32.30 19.78 1.07
C THR A 131 31.85 20.45 -0.24
N LYS A 132 32.10 21.73 -0.37
CA LYS A 132 31.73 22.57 -1.53
C LYS A 132 30.21 22.55 -1.81
N SER A 133 29.42 22.47 -0.76
CA SER A 133 27.95 22.46 -0.85
C SER A 133 27.36 23.81 -0.41
N PRO A 134 26.14 24.15 -0.86
CA PRO A 134 25.47 25.36 -0.42
C PRO A 134 25.29 25.47 1.12
N ALA A 135 25.16 24.34 1.80
CA ALA A 135 25.09 24.30 3.26
C ALA A 135 26.41 24.63 3.93
N GLU A 136 27.55 24.12 3.40
CA GLU A 136 28.89 24.45 3.91
C GLU A 136 29.19 25.93 3.71
N GLU A 137 28.95 26.46 2.50
CA GLU A 137 29.15 27.88 2.18
C GLU A 137 28.33 28.81 3.06
N ALA A 138 27.13 28.42 3.44
CA ALA A 138 26.28 29.17 4.36
C ALA A 138 26.70 29.05 5.83
N GLY A 139 27.61 28.12 6.18
CA GLY A 139 28.08 27.92 7.54
C GLY A 139 27.24 26.97 8.39
N VAL A 140 26.45 26.10 7.76
CA VAL A 140 25.75 24.98 8.45
C VAL A 140 26.79 23.98 8.95
N MET A 141 26.57 23.45 10.14
CA MET A 141 27.51 22.53 10.80
C MET A 141 26.81 21.24 11.23
N LYS A 142 27.60 20.18 11.43
CA LYS A 142 27.15 18.96 12.06
C LYS A 142 26.57 19.24 13.45
N GLY A 143 25.42 18.63 13.77
CA GLY A 143 24.70 18.85 15.02
C GLY A 143 23.67 19.97 14.99
N ASP A 144 23.61 20.73 13.90
CA ASP A 144 22.57 21.72 13.69
C ASP A 144 21.20 21.04 13.53
N THR A 145 20.18 21.60 14.19
CA THR A 145 18.79 21.12 14.03
C THR A 145 17.99 22.18 13.25
N ILE A 146 17.44 21.82 12.11
CA ILE A 146 16.64 22.73 11.29
C ILE A 146 15.26 22.89 11.95
N VAL A 147 14.90 24.13 12.30
CA VAL A 147 13.65 24.46 13.01
C VAL A 147 12.56 24.94 12.05
N SER A 148 12.96 25.75 11.06
CA SER A 148 12.04 26.20 10.01
C SER A 148 12.77 26.51 8.71
N ILE A 149 12.04 26.46 7.61
CA ILE A 149 12.47 26.97 6.29
C ILE A 149 11.39 27.93 5.81
N ASP A 150 11.79 29.17 5.53
CA ASP A 150 10.89 30.29 5.30
C ASP A 150 9.89 30.39 6.47
N SER A 151 8.57 30.31 6.19
CA SER A 151 7.51 30.34 7.22
C SER A 151 7.09 28.94 7.69
N SER A 152 7.65 27.87 7.13
CA SER A 152 7.26 26.49 7.40
C SER A 152 8.07 25.91 8.55
N ARG A 153 7.41 25.52 9.63
CA ARG A 153 8.05 24.81 10.74
C ARG A 153 8.44 23.39 10.29
N ILE A 154 9.63 22.97 10.69
CA ILE A 154 10.18 21.65 10.37
C ILE A 154 10.23 20.80 11.65
N ASN A 155 9.59 19.63 11.62
CA ASN A 155 9.58 18.69 12.74
C ASN A 155 10.33 17.40 12.42
N GLN A 156 10.49 17.08 11.14
CA GLN A 156 11.16 15.84 10.68
C GLN A 156 11.95 16.07 9.39
N TRP A 157 12.92 15.21 9.14
CA TRP A 157 13.83 15.29 7.99
C TRP A 157 13.12 15.35 6.64
N ASP A 158 12.10 14.51 6.45
CA ASP A 158 11.39 14.42 5.16
C ASP A 158 10.63 15.69 4.80
N GLU A 159 10.11 16.43 5.79
CA GLU A 159 9.45 17.74 5.56
C GLU A 159 10.46 18.74 4.98
N MET A 160 11.64 18.82 5.59
CA MET A 160 12.75 19.65 5.13
C MET A 160 13.17 19.27 3.71
N THR A 161 13.44 17.99 3.48
CA THR A 161 13.90 17.47 2.19
C THR A 161 12.91 17.81 1.08
N LYS A 162 11.59 17.65 1.35
CA LYS A 162 10.54 17.98 0.40
C LYS A 162 10.54 19.46 0.00
N ILE A 163 10.74 20.37 0.96
CA ILE A 163 10.81 21.81 0.68
C ILE A 163 12.06 22.12 -0.17
N ILE A 164 13.21 21.60 0.21
CA ILE A 164 14.47 21.83 -0.50
C ILE A 164 14.40 21.31 -1.94
N HIS A 165 13.94 20.07 -2.13
CA HIS A 165 13.82 19.43 -3.45
C HIS A 165 12.88 20.19 -4.39
N ASN A 166 11.81 20.79 -3.87
CA ASN A 166 10.83 21.51 -4.67
C ASN A 166 11.21 22.98 -4.98
N ASN A 167 12.36 23.47 -4.49
CA ASN A 167 12.80 24.84 -4.68
C ASN A 167 14.26 24.92 -5.20
N PRO A 168 14.59 24.27 -6.35
CA PRO A 168 15.93 24.36 -6.93
C PRO A 168 16.25 25.81 -7.37
N GLY A 169 17.40 26.33 -6.95
CA GLY A 169 17.87 27.69 -7.30
C GLY A 169 17.14 28.84 -6.60
N ARG A 170 16.12 28.57 -5.76
CA ARG A 170 15.43 29.59 -4.99
C ARG A 170 16.11 29.81 -3.65
N LYS A 171 16.33 31.06 -3.27
CA LYS A 171 16.86 31.43 -1.96
C LYS A 171 15.83 31.11 -0.86
N LEU A 172 16.24 30.32 0.12
CA LEU A 172 15.42 29.89 1.25
C LEU A 172 16.04 30.39 2.56
N ASP A 173 15.20 30.81 3.52
CA ASP A 173 15.62 31.23 4.86
C ASP A 173 15.49 30.05 5.84
N PHE A 174 16.65 29.54 6.29
CA PHE A 174 16.73 28.45 7.26
C PHE A 174 16.93 28.99 8.66
N LYS A 175 16.05 28.65 9.58
CA LYS A 175 16.30 28.85 11.01
C LYS A 175 16.81 27.54 11.61
N VAL A 176 17.99 27.63 12.18
CA VAL A 176 18.75 26.48 12.69
C VAL A 176 19.00 26.68 14.17
N LYS A 177 18.77 25.64 14.95
CA LYS A 177 19.12 25.61 16.37
C LYS A 177 20.51 25.00 16.54
N ARG A 178 21.47 25.80 17.05
CA ARG A 178 22.86 25.40 17.35
C ARG A 178 23.17 25.72 18.81
N LYS A 179 23.52 24.73 19.61
CA LYS A 179 23.84 24.88 21.04
C LYS A 179 22.79 25.70 21.85
N GLY A 180 21.52 25.62 21.46
CA GLY A 180 20.45 26.33 22.14
C GLY A 180 20.02 27.64 21.49
N GLU A 181 20.86 28.27 20.67
CA GLU A 181 20.59 29.53 19.96
C GLU A 181 19.98 29.26 18.58
N ILE A 182 19.15 30.20 18.11
CA ILE A 182 18.58 30.18 16.76
C ILE A 182 19.40 31.09 15.85
N ILE A 183 19.96 30.53 14.80
CA ILE A 183 20.74 31.23 13.80
C ILE A 183 20.01 31.12 12.46
N SER A 184 19.98 32.21 11.69
CA SER A 184 19.38 32.22 10.35
C SER A 184 20.45 32.11 9.27
N PHE A 185 20.23 31.24 8.30
CA PHE A 185 21.06 31.08 7.12
C PHE A 185 20.24 31.22 5.85
N LEU A 186 20.75 32.00 4.90
CA LEU A 186 20.15 32.11 3.57
C LEU A 186 20.88 31.12 2.64
N ILE A 187 20.19 30.09 2.20
CA ILE A 187 20.75 29.02 1.38
C ILE A 187 20.02 28.95 0.04
N VAL A 188 20.77 28.84 -1.05
CA VAL A 188 20.21 28.60 -2.40
C VAL A 188 20.46 27.13 -2.76
N PRO A 189 19.43 26.26 -2.81
CA PRO A 189 19.63 24.88 -3.21
C PRO A 189 20.20 24.79 -4.64
N GLU A 190 21.26 24.01 -4.80
CA GLU A 190 21.85 23.71 -6.09
C GLU A 190 20.89 22.89 -6.95
N LYS A 191 20.77 23.24 -8.23
CA LYS A 191 19.98 22.48 -9.20
C LYS A 191 20.68 21.20 -9.58
N LYS A 192 20.05 20.07 -9.37
CA LYS A 192 20.59 18.76 -9.74
C LYS A 192 19.56 17.89 -10.44
N MET A 193 19.96 17.32 -11.57
CA MET A 193 19.17 16.30 -12.26
C MET A 193 19.36 14.97 -11.55
N VAL A 194 18.30 14.42 -11.01
CA VAL A 194 18.27 13.08 -10.42
C VAL A 194 17.26 12.22 -11.18
N LYS A 195 17.48 10.92 -11.19
CA LYS A 195 16.47 9.99 -11.70
C LYS A 195 15.38 9.82 -10.63
N ASP A 196 14.15 10.01 -11.03
CA ASP A 196 13.01 9.67 -10.18
C ASP A 196 12.88 8.15 -10.01
N ILE A 197 11.89 7.70 -9.23
CA ILE A 197 11.62 6.27 -8.98
C ILE A 197 11.32 5.47 -10.28
N PHE A 198 11.05 6.16 -11.39
CA PHE A 198 10.80 5.57 -12.71
C PHE A 198 11.99 5.71 -13.66
N GLY A 199 13.13 6.22 -13.17
CA GLY A 199 14.33 6.45 -13.97
C GLY A 199 14.29 7.69 -14.86
N GLN A 200 13.22 8.52 -14.76
CA GLN A 200 13.10 9.77 -15.51
C GLN A 200 13.90 10.88 -14.82
N GLY A 201 14.53 11.75 -15.61
CA GLY A 201 15.25 12.92 -15.09
C GLY A 201 14.28 13.92 -14.45
N LYS A 202 14.52 14.26 -13.19
CA LYS A 202 13.81 15.31 -12.45
C LYS A 202 14.81 16.29 -11.87
N GLU A 203 14.60 17.59 -12.11
CA GLU A 203 15.38 18.64 -11.45
C GLU A 203 14.92 18.80 -10.01
N ILE A 204 15.86 18.71 -9.06
CA ILE A 204 15.60 18.96 -7.65
C ILE A 204 16.64 19.90 -7.07
N GLY A 205 16.27 20.58 -5.96
CA GLY A 205 17.23 21.36 -5.17
C GLY A 205 17.98 20.48 -4.18
N LEU A 206 19.28 20.70 -4.01
CA LEU A 206 20.09 20.06 -2.98
C LEU A 206 20.92 21.12 -2.25
N ILE A 207 21.11 20.93 -0.94
CA ILE A 207 21.99 21.81 -0.14
C ILE A 207 23.23 21.09 0.41
N GLY A 208 23.32 19.75 0.24
CA GLY A 208 24.51 18.97 0.60
C GLY A 208 24.60 18.64 2.10
N ILE A 209 23.53 18.20 2.73
CA ILE A 209 23.53 17.69 4.11
C ILE A 209 23.02 16.26 4.15
N LYS A 210 23.47 15.49 5.17
CA LYS A 210 22.96 14.15 5.50
C LYS A 210 22.40 14.14 6.90
N PRO A 211 21.39 13.27 7.20
CA PRO A 211 20.80 13.17 8.53
C PRO A 211 21.81 12.60 9.55
N SER A 212 21.61 12.94 10.83
CA SER A 212 22.39 12.38 11.94
C SER A 212 22.09 10.89 12.20
N GLY A 213 20.95 10.41 11.71
CA GLY A 213 20.43 9.08 12.02
C GLY A 213 19.58 9.02 13.30
N ASN A 214 19.53 10.09 14.08
CA ASN A 214 18.68 10.18 15.26
C ASN A 214 17.21 10.17 14.86
N THR A 215 16.40 9.36 15.57
CA THR A 215 14.97 9.21 15.31
C THR A 215 14.14 9.53 16.56
N PHE A 216 12.90 9.90 16.34
CA PHE A 216 11.90 9.94 17.42
C PHE A 216 10.62 9.24 16.97
N MET A 217 9.85 8.75 17.94
CA MET A 217 8.57 8.10 17.66
C MET A 217 7.48 9.15 17.43
N ARG A 218 7.09 9.36 16.18
CA ARG A 218 5.97 10.23 15.82
C ARG A 218 4.67 9.46 15.96
N LYS A 219 3.87 9.79 16.95
CA LYS A 219 2.51 9.28 17.15
C LYS A 219 1.50 10.29 16.62
N SER A 220 0.49 9.79 15.91
CA SER A 220 -0.63 10.61 15.47
C SER A 220 -1.79 10.55 16.48
N SER A 221 -2.58 11.60 16.58
CA SER A 221 -3.88 11.52 17.27
C SER A 221 -4.82 10.56 16.51
N ILE A 222 -5.87 10.09 17.15
CA ILE A 222 -6.84 9.17 16.51
C ILE A 222 -7.38 9.75 15.19
N GLN A 223 -7.77 11.02 15.19
CA GLN A 223 -8.26 11.71 13.99
C GLN A 223 -7.16 11.87 12.93
N GLY A 224 -5.94 12.24 13.37
CA GLY A 224 -4.78 12.36 12.50
C GLY A 224 -4.40 11.01 11.87
N ALA A 225 -4.37 9.94 12.67
CA ALA A 225 -4.07 8.59 12.19
C ALA A 225 -5.13 8.11 11.17
N ALA A 226 -6.42 8.39 11.39
CA ALA A 226 -7.47 8.05 10.44
C ALA A 226 -7.30 8.80 9.10
N ALA A 227 -7.07 10.11 9.16
CA ALA A 227 -6.85 10.91 7.95
C ALA A 227 -5.56 10.49 7.20
N ASP A 228 -4.45 10.29 7.95
CA ASP A 228 -3.16 9.90 7.37
C ASP A 228 -3.21 8.50 6.76
N SER A 229 -3.94 7.53 7.36
CA SER A 229 -4.08 6.19 6.83
C SER A 229 -4.84 6.16 5.51
N ILE A 230 -5.94 6.91 5.40
CA ILE A 230 -6.70 7.04 4.15
C ILE A 230 -5.83 7.71 3.08
N ARG A 231 -5.20 8.84 3.42
CA ARG A 231 -4.32 9.55 2.50
C ARG A 231 -3.17 8.66 2.01
N ARG A 232 -2.52 7.93 2.90
CA ARG A 232 -1.39 7.05 2.55
C ARG A 232 -1.83 5.89 1.66
N THR A 233 -2.98 5.29 1.95
CA THR A 233 -3.56 4.25 1.09
C THR A 233 -3.85 4.79 -0.30
N TRP A 234 -4.44 5.98 -0.41
CA TRP A 234 -4.70 6.64 -1.69
C TRP A 234 -3.41 6.94 -2.47
N GLU A 235 -2.40 7.54 -1.81
CA GLU A 235 -1.10 7.84 -2.42
C GLU A 235 -0.44 6.60 -3.01
N ILE A 236 -0.41 5.49 -2.25
CA ILE A 236 0.18 4.22 -2.71
C ILE A 236 -0.67 3.62 -3.83
N SER A 237 -1.99 3.68 -3.76
CA SER A 237 -2.87 3.19 -4.83
C SER A 237 -2.62 3.94 -6.15
N VAL A 238 -2.54 5.27 -6.10
CA VAL A 238 -2.20 6.09 -7.28
C VAL A 238 -0.80 5.75 -7.80
N LEU A 239 0.18 5.62 -6.90
CA LEU A 239 1.54 5.23 -7.29
C LEU A 239 1.57 3.87 -7.99
N THR A 240 0.81 2.89 -7.48
CA THR A 240 0.68 1.55 -8.09
C THR A 240 0.08 1.64 -9.49
N VAL A 241 -1.00 2.41 -9.66
CA VAL A 241 -1.61 2.61 -11.00
C VAL A 241 -0.63 3.28 -11.96
N VAL A 242 0.06 4.34 -11.52
CA VAL A 242 1.07 5.04 -12.34
C VAL A 242 2.22 4.10 -12.71
N SER A 243 2.68 3.26 -11.76
CA SER A 243 3.73 2.27 -12.03
C SER A 243 3.30 1.26 -13.09
N ILE A 244 2.06 0.78 -13.03
CA ILE A 244 1.50 -0.14 -14.03
C ILE A 244 1.43 0.52 -15.42
N ILE A 245 0.96 1.77 -15.48
CA ILE A 245 0.90 2.53 -16.74
C ILE A 245 2.31 2.69 -17.34
N LYS A 246 3.30 3.08 -16.52
CA LYS A 246 4.69 3.25 -16.98
C LYS A 246 5.34 1.93 -17.39
N LEU A 247 4.94 0.82 -16.77
CA LEU A 247 5.36 -0.51 -17.18
C LEU A 247 4.79 -0.88 -18.56
N ILE A 248 3.51 -0.64 -18.80
CA ILE A 248 2.86 -0.87 -20.10
C ILE A 248 3.51 0.00 -21.18
N GLN A 249 3.86 1.24 -20.84
CA GLN A 249 4.58 2.17 -21.71
C GLN A 249 6.05 1.80 -21.92
N ARG A 250 6.57 0.73 -21.27
CA ARG A 250 7.96 0.30 -21.30
C ARG A 250 8.96 1.35 -20.81
N VAL A 251 8.51 2.31 -20.01
CA VAL A 251 9.38 3.28 -19.33
C VAL A 251 10.16 2.59 -18.20
N ILE A 252 9.51 1.63 -17.54
CA ILE A 252 10.13 0.77 -16.51
C ILE A 252 10.44 -0.58 -17.16
N PRO A 253 11.69 -1.09 -17.02
CA PRO A 253 12.05 -2.42 -17.49
C PRO A 253 11.26 -3.51 -16.73
N MET A 254 10.85 -4.58 -17.42
CA MET A 254 10.06 -5.66 -16.82
C MET A 254 10.82 -6.46 -15.76
N ASP A 255 12.13 -6.51 -15.81
CA ASP A 255 13.02 -7.18 -14.85
C ASP A 255 13.08 -6.47 -13.48
N THR A 256 12.58 -5.24 -13.40
CA THR A 256 12.45 -4.51 -12.12
C THR A 256 11.26 -4.96 -11.29
N ILE A 257 10.35 -5.76 -11.85
CA ILE A 257 9.20 -6.29 -11.12
C ILE A 257 9.64 -7.45 -10.26
N GLY A 258 9.55 -7.28 -8.96
CA GLY A 258 9.78 -8.35 -8.00
C GLY A 258 8.73 -9.46 -8.13
N GLY A 259 9.18 -10.66 -8.49
CA GLY A 259 8.34 -11.85 -8.52
C GLY A 259 7.95 -12.34 -7.11
N PRO A 260 7.15 -13.43 -7.02
CA PRO A 260 6.72 -14.01 -5.74
C PRO A 260 7.88 -14.33 -4.79
N ILE A 261 9.04 -14.74 -5.33
CA ILE A 261 10.24 -15.05 -4.55
C ILE A 261 10.73 -13.81 -3.79
N LEU A 262 10.74 -12.64 -4.45
CA LEU A 262 11.15 -11.40 -3.82
C LEU A 262 10.18 -11.00 -2.70
N ILE A 263 8.86 -11.19 -2.89
CA ILE A 263 7.85 -10.92 -1.85
C ILE A 263 8.12 -11.80 -0.62
N VAL A 264 8.44 -13.09 -0.82
CA VAL A 264 8.79 -14.01 0.28
C VAL A 264 10.04 -13.55 1.01
N GLN A 265 11.10 -13.17 0.30
CA GLN A 265 12.35 -12.67 0.88
C GLN A 265 12.11 -11.39 1.69
N MET A 266 11.42 -10.41 1.09
CA MET A 266 11.10 -9.14 1.75
C MET A 266 10.20 -9.34 2.97
N ALA A 267 9.23 -10.25 2.93
CA ALA A 267 8.39 -10.57 4.08
C ALA A 267 9.21 -11.05 5.28
N GLY A 268 10.21 -11.90 5.03
CA GLY A 268 11.14 -12.36 6.06
C GLY A 268 12.02 -11.24 6.59
N GLU A 269 12.55 -10.40 5.71
CA GLU A 269 13.38 -9.26 6.09
C GLU A 269 12.59 -8.25 6.93
N GLN A 270 11.40 -7.82 6.45
CA GLN A 270 10.57 -6.86 7.20
C GLN A 270 10.12 -7.43 8.55
N ALA A 271 9.83 -8.72 8.64
CA ALA A 271 9.50 -9.37 9.91
C ALA A 271 10.70 -9.38 10.87
N SER A 272 11.92 -9.55 10.38
CA SER A 272 13.15 -9.50 11.21
C SER A 272 13.45 -8.11 11.73
N GLN A 273 13.06 -7.06 11.00
CA GLN A 273 13.20 -5.66 11.40
C GLN A 273 12.13 -5.22 12.40
N GLY A 274 11.09 -6.02 12.62
CA GLY A 274 10.06 -5.81 13.64
C GLY A 274 8.63 -5.77 13.09
N VAL A 275 7.69 -5.87 14.03
CA VAL A 275 6.25 -5.99 13.71
C VAL A 275 5.72 -4.78 12.93
N LEU A 276 6.21 -3.57 13.23
CA LEU A 276 5.78 -2.36 12.52
C LEU A 276 6.16 -2.41 11.03
N ASN A 277 7.41 -2.78 10.73
CA ASN A 277 7.88 -2.88 9.36
C ASN A 277 7.11 -3.97 8.60
N PHE A 278 6.81 -5.09 9.26
CA PHE A 278 6.01 -6.15 8.69
C PHE A 278 4.58 -5.68 8.38
N PHE A 279 3.93 -4.91 9.26
CA PHE A 279 2.59 -4.36 9.02
C PHE A 279 2.59 -3.31 7.91
N LEU A 280 3.60 -2.45 7.84
CA LEU A 280 3.76 -1.49 6.73
C LEU A 280 3.92 -2.21 5.39
N PHE A 281 4.75 -3.24 5.36
CA PHE A 281 4.93 -4.06 4.16
C PHE A 281 3.64 -4.78 3.77
N MET A 282 2.95 -5.39 4.74
CA MET A 282 1.65 -6.03 4.53
C MET A 282 0.62 -5.05 3.95
N ALA A 283 0.55 -3.82 4.46
CA ALA A 283 -0.36 -2.80 3.94
C ALA A 283 -0.05 -2.46 2.48
N ILE A 284 1.23 -2.30 2.12
CA ILE A 284 1.65 -2.00 0.75
C ILE A 284 1.29 -3.15 -0.20
N ILE A 285 1.63 -4.39 0.16
CA ILE A 285 1.31 -5.57 -0.67
C ILE A 285 -0.20 -5.73 -0.83
N ASN A 286 -0.95 -5.47 0.24
CA ASN A 286 -2.41 -5.55 0.23
C ASN A 286 -3.04 -4.51 -0.71
N ILE A 287 -2.54 -3.26 -0.71
CA ILE A 287 -2.96 -2.23 -1.69
C ILE A 287 -2.63 -2.67 -3.11
N ASN A 288 -1.40 -3.14 -3.34
CA ASN A 288 -0.98 -3.58 -4.65
C ASN A 288 -1.87 -4.70 -5.18
N LEU A 289 -2.19 -5.70 -4.35
CA LEU A 289 -3.11 -6.79 -4.72
C LEU A 289 -4.52 -6.26 -5.01
N GLY A 290 -5.05 -5.37 -4.15
CA GLY A 290 -6.36 -4.76 -4.37
C GLY A 290 -6.43 -3.98 -5.69
N VAL A 291 -5.42 -3.15 -5.98
CA VAL A 291 -5.36 -2.38 -7.23
C VAL A 291 -5.17 -3.29 -8.45
N LEU A 292 -4.30 -4.29 -8.37
CA LEU A 292 -4.08 -5.25 -9.47
C LEU A 292 -5.37 -6.02 -9.78
N ASN A 293 -6.10 -6.46 -8.76
CA ASN A 293 -7.37 -7.17 -8.94
C ASN A 293 -8.48 -6.29 -9.56
N LEU A 294 -8.37 -4.97 -9.50
CA LEU A 294 -9.28 -4.05 -10.21
C LEU A 294 -8.94 -3.85 -11.69
N LEU A 295 -7.79 -4.35 -12.18
CA LEU A 295 -7.45 -4.24 -13.58
C LEU A 295 -8.39 -5.10 -14.46
N PRO A 296 -8.75 -4.65 -15.68
CA PRO A 296 -9.64 -5.36 -16.57
C PRO A 296 -8.94 -6.56 -17.25
N ILE A 297 -8.38 -7.46 -16.45
CA ILE A 297 -7.69 -8.69 -16.89
C ILE A 297 -8.61 -9.88 -16.61
N PRO A 298 -8.89 -10.77 -17.59
CA PRO A 298 -9.92 -11.82 -17.48
C PRO A 298 -9.81 -12.75 -16.28
N VAL A 299 -8.62 -12.95 -15.73
CA VAL A 299 -8.36 -13.85 -14.58
C VAL A 299 -8.58 -13.17 -13.22
N LEU A 300 -8.68 -11.83 -13.24
CA LEU A 300 -8.83 -11.00 -12.02
C LEU A 300 -10.26 -10.52 -11.87
N ASP A 301 -10.61 -10.05 -10.68
CA ASP A 301 -11.95 -9.50 -10.38
C ASP A 301 -12.36 -8.36 -11.33
N GLY A 302 -11.41 -7.49 -11.67
CA GLY A 302 -11.63 -6.41 -12.64
C GLY A 302 -12.05 -6.90 -14.02
N GLY A 303 -11.59 -8.07 -14.45
CA GLY A 303 -12.06 -8.72 -15.66
C GLY A 303 -13.52 -9.15 -15.55
N HIS A 304 -13.91 -9.77 -14.42
CA HIS A 304 -15.31 -10.11 -14.14
C HIS A 304 -16.19 -8.86 -14.08
N MET A 305 -15.71 -7.78 -13.44
CA MET A 305 -16.42 -6.50 -13.39
C MET A 305 -16.62 -5.90 -14.79
N LEU A 306 -15.62 -5.98 -15.67
CA LEU A 306 -15.74 -5.54 -17.07
C LEU A 306 -16.85 -6.32 -17.81
N PHE A 307 -16.86 -7.66 -17.68
CA PHE A 307 -17.91 -8.48 -18.31
C PHE A 307 -19.31 -8.16 -17.76
N LEU A 308 -19.43 -7.94 -16.45
CA LEU A 308 -20.70 -7.50 -15.83
C LEU A 308 -21.12 -6.12 -16.35
N GLY A 309 -20.17 -5.20 -16.57
CA GLY A 309 -20.46 -3.90 -17.17
C GLY A 309 -20.97 -4.01 -18.59
N ILE A 310 -20.38 -4.88 -19.43
CA ILE A 310 -20.84 -5.15 -20.79
C ILE A 310 -22.26 -5.77 -20.76
N GLU A 311 -22.52 -6.70 -19.86
CA GLU A 311 -23.84 -7.30 -19.68
C GLU A 311 -24.89 -6.26 -19.31
N ALA A 312 -24.56 -5.32 -18.41
CA ALA A 312 -25.46 -4.25 -17.99
C ALA A 312 -25.87 -3.31 -19.14
N VAL A 313 -24.97 -3.05 -20.09
CA VAL A 313 -25.22 -2.19 -21.25
C VAL A 313 -26.03 -2.91 -22.34
N ARG A 314 -25.93 -4.25 -22.43
CA ARG A 314 -26.60 -5.07 -23.44
C ARG A 314 -28.03 -5.47 -23.06
N ARG A 315 -28.43 -5.31 -21.82
CA ARG A 315 -29.80 -5.54 -21.32
C ARG A 315 -30.63 -4.26 -21.38
#